data_dfa9899b383e3c6e7f0ac0ad681c521b
#
_entry.id   dfa9899b383e3c6e7f0ac0ad681c521b
#
_cell.length_a   1.000
_cell.length_b   1.000
_cell.length_c   1.000
_cell.angle_alpha   90.00
_cell.angle_beta   90.00
_cell.angle_gamma   90.00
#
_symmetry.space_group_name_H-M   'P 1'
#
loop_
_entity.id
_entity.type
_entity.pdbx_description
1 polymer ?
#
loop_
_entity_poly.entity_id
_entity_poly.type
_entity_poly.pdbx_seq_one_letter_code
_entity_poly.pdbx_strand_id
1 'polypeptide(L)'
;HRGKYFMKKNYELVGIELPIFMNLQENVQLKSYLDVVIRNKISGRITIIDLKTSTRSWTDFQKKDFYKKSQLLLYKQFYSEKFNIPLDKITVEFLILKRKIAKKSDFPISRLQRFEPSNGKPSINKTVKAFTEFREAIFDEKGNHKTDRNYPAKPGKACKFCEFYETEHCEWGKIL
;
A
#
# COMPACT_ATOMS: atom_id res chain seq x y z
N HIS A 1 5.80 -16.90 -20.24
CA HIS A 1 4.53 -16.61 -19.55
C HIS A 1 4.39 -15.17 -19.04
N ARG A 2 5.47 -14.35 -18.96
CA ARG A 2 5.41 -12.94 -18.53
C ARG A 2 4.54 -12.08 -19.46
N GLY A 3 4.62 -12.33 -20.78
CA GLY A 3 3.85 -11.57 -21.76
C GLY A 3 2.33 -11.75 -21.69
N LYS A 4 1.84 -12.91 -21.29
CA LYS A 4 0.38 -13.17 -21.25
C LYS A 4 -0.37 -12.39 -20.15
N TYR A 5 0.29 -12.00 -19.05
CA TYR A 5 -0.38 -11.28 -17.97
C TYR A 5 -0.53 -9.79 -18.27
N PHE A 6 0.55 -9.14 -18.71
CA PHE A 6 0.59 -7.70 -18.96
C PHE A 6 0.33 -7.31 -20.43
N MET A 7 0.46 -8.22 -21.36
CA MET A 7 0.33 -7.99 -22.80
C MET A 7 -0.89 -8.67 -23.42
N LYS A 8 -1.97 -8.81 -22.67
CA LYS A 8 -3.24 -9.20 -23.31
C LYS A 8 -3.61 -8.12 -24.32
N LYS A 9 -4.11 -8.50 -25.50
CA LYS A 9 -4.49 -7.60 -26.61
C LYS A 9 -5.30 -6.38 -26.17
N ASN A 10 -6.02 -6.49 -25.04
CA ASN A 10 -6.92 -5.48 -24.51
C ASN A 10 -6.31 -4.60 -23.40
N TYR A 11 -5.03 -4.78 -23.03
CA TYR A 11 -4.38 -3.98 -22.00
C TYR A 11 -3.22 -3.18 -22.55
N GLU A 12 -3.06 -1.99 -22.01
CA GLU A 12 -1.97 -1.08 -22.24
C GLU A 12 -1.19 -0.89 -20.94
N LEU A 13 0.13 -0.95 -21.01
CA LEU A 13 0.99 -0.59 -19.89
C LEU A 13 1.09 0.94 -19.80
N VAL A 14 0.55 1.52 -18.74
CA VAL A 14 0.59 2.98 -18.51
C VAL A 14 1.92 3.38 -17.88
N GLY A 15 2.44 2.58 -16.94
CA GLY A 15 3.73 2.84 -16.31
C GLY A 15 4.19 1.72 -15.40
N ILE A 16 5.49 1.71 -15.15
CA ILE A 16 6.20 0.91 -14.14
C ILE A 16 6.93 1.91 -13.26
N GLU A 17 6.90 1.70 -11.93
CA GLU A 17 7.46 2.66 -10.96
C GLU A 17 6.95 4.09 -11.25
N LEU A 18 5.65 4.20 -11.55
CA LEU A 18 5.04 5.45 -11.96
C LEU A 18 5.04 6.45 -10.79
N PRO A 19 5.75 7.60 -10.92
CA PRO A 19 5.86 8.55 -9.82
C PRO A 19 4.58 9.35 -9.63
N ILE A 20 4.14 9.46 -8.37
CA ILE A 20 3.10 10.39 -7.94
C ILE A 20 3.72 11.35 -6.93
N PHE A 21 3.80 12.62 -7.31
CA PHE A 21 4.20 13.71 -6.44
C PHE A 21 3.04 14.69 -6.32
N MET A 22 2.66 15.02 -5.10
CA MET A 22 1.56 15.94 -4.81
C MET A 22 1.93 16.83 -3.62
N ASN A 23 1.72 18.12 -3.76
CA ASN A 23 1.84 19.02 -2.63
C ASN A 23 0.59 18.88 -1.77
N LEU A 24 0.77 18.48 -0.53
CA LEU A 24 -0.33 18.31 0.45
C LEU A 24 -0.59 19.58 1.22
N GLN A 25 0.45 20.37 1.45
CA GLN A 25 0.46 21.71 2.03
C GLN A 25 1.82 22.38 1.74
N GLU A 26 2.06 23.60 2.25
CA GLU A 26 3.20 24.45 1.88
C GLU A 26 4.56 23.71 1.84
N ASN A 27 4.96 23.04 2.92
CA ASN A 27 6.26 22.35 3.01
C ASN A 27 6.12 20.81 3.08
N VAL A 28 4.95 20.26 2.74
CA VAL A 28 4.69 18.82 2.80
C VAL A 28 4.34 18.27 1.44
N GLN A 29 5.19 17.42 0.94
CA GLN A 29 4.98 16.74 -0.34
C GLN A 29 4.79 15.24 -0.14
N LEU A 30 3.75 14.68 -0.73
CA LEU A 30 3.62 13.25 -0.92
C LEU A 30 4.50 12.82 -2.09
N LYS A 31 5.31 11.81 -1.86
CA LYS A 31 6.11 11.14 -2.89
C LYS A 31 5.80 9.65 -2.86
N SER A 32 5.38 9.12 -3.99
CA SER A 32 5.02 7.71 -4.12
C SER A 32 5.38 7.19 -5.50
N TYR A 33 5.61 5.88 -5.61
CA TYR A 33 5.84 5.16 -6.85
C TYR A 33 4.89 3.99 -6.93
N LEU A 34 4.17 3.88 -8.05
CA LEU A 34 3.23 2.79 -8.30
C LEU A 34 3.96 1.71 -9.11
N ASP A 35 4.07 0.50 -8.58
CA ASP A 35 4.87 -0.56 -9.18
C ASP A 35 4.45 -0.85 -10.62
N VAL A 36 3.15 -1.03 -10.88
CA VAL A 36 2.61 -1.27 -12.22
C VAL A 36 1.24 -0.61 -12.37
N VAL A 37 1.05 0.13 -13.44
CA VAL A 37 -0.25 0.69 -13.82
C VAL A 37 -0.60 0.24 -15.23
N ILE A 38 -1.77 -0.36 -15.39
CA ILE A 38 -2.29 -0.80 -16.69
C ILE A 38 -3.66 -0.19 -16.96
N ARG A 39 -3.97 -0.01 -18.24
CA ARG A 39 -5.29 0.43 -18.72
C ARG A 39 -5.93 -0.66 -19.56
N ASN A 40 -7.19 -0.93 -19.31
CA ASN A 40 -8.00 -1.73 -20.22
C ASN A 40 -8.42 -0.85 -21.41
N LYS A 41 -8.03 -1.21 -22.63
CA LYS A 41 -8.28 -0.42 -23.85
C LYS A 41 -9.76 -0.32 -24.23
N ILE A 42 -10.56 -1.31 -23.83
CA ILE A 42 -11.98 -1.35 -24.15
C ILE A 42 -12.80 -0.51 -23.19
N SER A 43 -12.60 -0.70 -21.89
CA SER A 43 -13.38 -0.03 -20.84
C SER A 43 -12.76 1.27 -20.34
N GLY A 44 -11.51 1.57 -20.71
CA GLY A 44 -10.73 2.69 -20.16
C GLY A 44 -10.34 2.53 -18.70
N ARG A 45 -10.72 1.42 -18.04
CA ARG A 45 -10.47 1.18 -16.61
C ARG A 45 -8.98 1.06 -16.32
N ILE A 46 -8.53 1.75 -15.30
CA ILE A 46 -7.17 1.67 -14.77
C ILE A 46 -7.10 0.56 -13.72
N THR A 47 -6.00 -0.19 -13.72
CA THR A 47 -5.66 -1.11 -12.62
C THR A 47 -4.27 -0.76 -12.10
N ILE A 48 -4.18 -0.42 -10.82
CA ILE A 48 -2.94 -0.19 -10.10
C ILE A 48 -2.58 -1.49 -9.39
N ILE A 49 -1.41 -2.02 -9.69
CA ILE A 49 -0.93 -3.30 -9.15
C ILE A 49 0.29 -3.00 -8.28
N ASP A 50 0.22 -3.43 -7.03
CA ASP A 50 1.34 -3.39 -6.11
C ASP A 50 1.93 -4.80 -5.95
N LEU A 51 3.24 -4.92 -6.19
CA LEU A 51 3.96 -6.19 -6.20
C LEU A 51 4.51 -6.48 -4.80
N LYS A 52 4.10 -7.59 -4.22
CA LYS A 52 4.60 -8.03 -2.91
C LYS A 52 5.27 -9.39 -3.02
N THR A 53 6.40 -9.56 -2.36
CA THR A 53 7.01 -10.86 -2.18
C THR A 53 6.60 -11.44 -0.82
N SER A 54 6.32 -12.74 -0.79
CA SER A 54 5.99 -13.44 0.45
C SER A 54 6.52 -14.86 0.42
N THR A 55 6.83 -15.44 1.57
CA THR A 55 7.25 -16.84 1.64
C THR A 55 6.13 -17.77 1.18
N ARG A 56 4.89 -17.48 1.56
CA ARG A 56 3.67 -18.24 1.23
C ARG A 56 2.57 -17.28 0.78
N SER A 57 1.39 -17.81 0.48
CA SER A 57 0.19 -17.00 0.26
C SER A 57 -0.13 -16.14 1.49
N TRP A 58 -0.64 -14.94 1.26
CA TRP A 58 -1.19 -14.13 2.34
C TRP A 58 -2.41 -14.82 2.94
N THR A 59 -2.42 -14.93 4.25
CA THR A 59 -3.55 -15.40 5.05
C THR A 59 -4.63 -14.33 5.12
N ASP A 60 -5.83 -14.69 5.57
CA ASP A 60 -6.91 -13.72 5.77
C ASP A 60 -6.58 -12.66 6.82
N PHE A 61 -5.78 -13.02 7.82
CA PHE A 61 -5.24 -12.06 8.78
C PHE A 61 -4.38 -10.97 8.08
N GLN A 62 -3.45 -11.39 7.22
CA GLN A 62 -2.60 -10.45 6.47
C GLN A 62 -3.41 -9.60 5.47
N LYS A 63 -4.45 -10.17 4.85
CA LYS A 63 -5.35 -9.45 3.94
C LYS A 63 -6.25 -8.44 4.67
N LYS A 64 -6.56 -8.67 5.95
CA LYS A 64 -7.37 -7.76 6.79
C LYS A 64 -6.55 -6.61 7.37
N ASP A 65 -5.21 -6.66 7.30
CA ASP A 65 -4.32 -5.62 7.80
C ASP A 65 -4.64 -4.26 7.19
N PHE A 66 -5.00 -3.31 8.04
CA PHE A 66 -5.41 -1.97 7.63
C PHE A 66 -4.26 -1.23 6.94
N TYR A 67 -3.07 -1.27 7.50
CA TYR A 67 -1.93 -0.50 6.98
C TYR A 67 -1.49 -0.98 5.59
N LYS A 68 -1.50 -2.30 5.36
CA LYS A 68 -1.20 -2.86 4.03
C LYS A 68 -2.22 -2.38 3.00
N LYS A 69 -3.51 -2.45 3.32
CA LYS A 69 -4.56 -2.01 2.40
C LYS A 69 -4.52 -0.51 2.15
N SER A 70 -4.19 0.28 3.18
CA SER A 70 -4.13 1.74 3.10
C SER A 70 -3.18 2.22 2.01
N GLN A 71 -2.04 1.55 1.80
CA GLN A 71 -1.11 1.89 0.72
C GLN A 71 -1.82 1.95 -0.64
N LEU A 72 -2.52 0.87 -1.02
CA LEU A 72 -3.23 0.81 -2.30
C LEU A 72 -4.41 1.77 -2.39
N LEU A 73 -5.11 1.99 -1.29
CA LEU A 73 -6.26 2.92 -1.27
C LEU A 73 -5.80 4.37 -1.41
N LEU A 74 -4.67 4.74 -0.83
CA LEU A 74 -4.04 6.04 -1.05
C LEU A 74 -3.54 6.18 -2.48
N TYR A 75 -2.94 5.14 -3.06
CA TYR A 75 -2.55 5.14 -4.47
C TYR A 75 -3.75 5.40 -5.38
N LYS A 76 -4.88 4.74 -5.13
CA LYS A 76 -6.13 4.96 -5.88
C LYS A 76 -6.60 6.39 -5.76
N GLN A 77 -6.64 6.95 -4.54
CA GLN A 77 -7.07 8.32 -4.29
C GLN A 77 -6.17 9.32 -5.01
N PHE A 78 -4.87 9.26 -4.78
CA PHE A 78 -3.93 10.22 -5.35
C PHE A 78 -3.77 10.09 -6.87
N TYR A 79 -3.91 8.88 -7.40
CA TYR A 79 -3.96 8.67 -8.85
C TYR A 79 -5.21 9.33 -9.46
N SER A 80 -6.36 9.14 -8.82
CA SER A 80 -7.63 9.78 -9.20
C SER A 80 -7.50 11.30 -9.25
N GLU A 81 -6.96 11.91 -8.19
CA GLU A 81 -6.77 13.36 -8.09
C GLU A 81 -5.77 13.88 -9.13
N LYS A 82 -4.60 13.26 -9.22
CA LYS A 82 -3.51 13.70 -10.11
C LYS A 82 -3.88 13.66 -11.58
N PHE A 83 -4.61 12.63 -12.00
CA PHE A 83 -4.94 12.39 -13.41
C PHE A 83 -6.40 12.71 -13.75
N ASN A 84 -7.16 13.24 -12.79
CA ASN A 84 -8.58 13.56 -12.93
C ASN A 84 -9.42 12.38 -13.48
N ILE A 85 -9.16 11.17 -12.94
CA ILE A 85 -9.87 9.94 -13.31
C ILE A 85 -10.82 9.56 -12.18
N PRO A 86 -12.12 9.33 -12.45
CA PRO A 86 -13.08 8.93 -11.43
C PRO A 86 -12.66 7.65 -10.68
N LEU A 87 -12.87 7.62 -9.35
CA LEU A 87 -12.48 6.49 -8.49
C LEU A 87 -13.11 5.16 -8.93
N ASP A 88 -14.31 5.17 -9.47
CA ASP A 88 -15.00 3.98 -9.96
C ASP A 88 -14.36 3.40 -11.24
N LYS A 89 -13.54 4.19 -11.94
CA LYS A 89 -12.74 3.75 -13.10
C LYS A 89 -11.38 3.19 -12.71
N ILE A 90 -11.02 3.19 -11.42
CA ILE A 90 -9.73 2.71 -10.92
C ILE A 90 -9.95 1.47 -10.05
N THR A 91 -9.27 0.40 -10.37
CA THR A 91 -9.17 -0.83 -9.55
C THR A 91 -7.76 -0.92 -8.97
N VAL A 92 -7.63 -1.49 -7.78
CA VAL A 92 -6.33 -1.68 -7.11
C VAL A 92 -6.19 -3.14 -6.67
N GLU A 93 -5.02 -3.71 -6.87
CA GLU A 93 -4.76 -5.10 -6.47
C GLU A 93 -3.32 -5.32 -6.01
N PHE A 94 -3.16 -6.25 -5.09
CA PHE A 94 -1.87 -6.83 -4.77
C PHE A 94 -1.60 -8.05 -5.65
N LEU A 95 -0.40 -8.12 -6.21
CA LEU A 95 0.12 -9.31 -6.85
C LEU A 95 1.24 -9.90 -5.99
N ILE A 96 0.92 -10.94 -5.24
CA ILE A 96 1.81 -11.56 -4.28
C ILE A 96 2.59 -12.68 -4.96
N LEU A 97 3.93 -12.51 -5.05
CA LEU A 97 4.86 -13.50 -5.58
C LEU A 97 5.34 -14.39 -4.43
N LYS A 98 4.99 -15.68 -4.49
CA LYS A 98 5.38 -16.65 -3.47
C LYS A 98 6.81 -17.15 -3.72
N ARG A 99 7.70 -16.96 -2.74
CA ARG A 99 9.09 -17.41 -2.81
C ARG A 99 9.21 -18.93 -2.63
N LYS A 100 8.40 -19.51 -1.75
CA LYS A 100 8.37 -20.96 -1.53
C LYS A 100 7.12 -21.57 -2.15
N ILE A 101 7.32 -22.67 -2.88
CA ILE A 101 6.27 -23.56 -3.37
C ILE A 101 6.48 -24.89 -2.68
N ALA A 102 5.40 -25.56 -2.30
CA ALA A 102 5.50 -26.91 -1.79
C ALA A 102 6.20 -27.82 -2.83
N LYS A 103 7.24 -28.52 -2.40
CA LYS A 103 8.06 -29.36 -3.30
C LYS A 103 7.31 -30.59 -3.80
N LYS A 104 6.32 -31.06 -3.03
CA LYS A 104 5.45 -32.18 -3.39
C LYS A 104 4.00 -31.70 -3.34
N SER A 105 3.32 -31.75 -4.47
CA SER A 105 1.90 -31.51 -4.59
C SER A 105 1.41 -32.26 -5.82
N ASP A 106 0.35 -33.00 -5.67
CA ASP A 106 -0.32 -33.72 -6.77
C ASP A 106 -1.10 -32.74 -7.67
N PHE A 107 -1.22 -31.48 -7.23
CA PHE A 107 -1.93 -30.44 -7.96
C PHE A 107 -1.02 -29.28 -8.34
N PRO A 108 -1.27 -28.60 -9.47
CA PRO A 108 -0.54 -27.39 -9.86
C PRO A 108 -0.68 -26.30 -8.82
N ILE A 109 0.43 -25.79 -8.31
CA ILE A 109 0.46 -24.68 -7.34
C ILE A 109 0.86 -23.40 -8.06
N SER A 110 -0.03 -22.40 -8.00
CA SER A 110 0.28 -21.07 -8.53
C SER A 110 1.36 -20.38 -7.69
N ARG A 111 2.36 -19.78 -8.36
CA ARG A 111 3.35 -18.90 -7.73
C ARG A 111 2.79 -17.53 -7.39
N LEU A 112 1.65 -17.18 -7.98
CA LEU A 112 1.03 -15.87 -7.84
C LEU A 112 -0.24 -15.99 -7.03
N GLN A 113 -0.47 -15.04 -6.16
CA GLN A 113 -1.75 -14.79 -5.51
C GLN A 113 -2.18 -13.37 -5.82
N ARG A 114 -3.39 -13.23 -6.33
CA ARG A 114 -4.03 -11.92 -6.50
C ARG A 114 -4.91 -11.65 -5.28
N PHE A 115 -4.89 -10.42 -4.84
CA PHE A 115 -5.79 -9.95 -3.80
C PHE A 115 -6.23 -8.51 -4.08
N GLU A 116 -7.51 -8.33 -4.28
CA GLU A 116 -8.15 -7.03 -4.39
C GLU A 116 -8.78 -6.68 -3.03
N PRO A 117 -8.28 -5.63 -2.34
CA PRO A 117 -8.91 -5.18 -1.11
C PRO A 117 -10.23 -4.47 -1.41
N SER A 118 -11.13 -4.43 -0.42
CA SER A 118 -12.32 -3.56 -0.50
C SER A 118 -11.86 -2.12 -0.75
N ASN A 119 -12.24 -1.56 -1.89
CA ASN A 119 -11.74 -0.28 -2.39
C ASN A 119 -12.87 0.69 -2.82
N GLY A 120 -14.08 0.51 -2.26
CA GLY A 120 -15.19 1.43 -2.40
C GLY A 120 -15.02 2.71 -1.57
N LYS A 121 -15.88 3.70 -1.80
CA LYS A 121 -15.85 5.01 -1.10
C LYS A 121 -15.67 4.91 0.41
N PRO A 122 -16.39 4.05 1.17
CA PRO A 122 -16.22 3.97 2.61
C PRO A 122 -14.79 3.59 3.04
N SER A 123 -14.18 2.61 2.34
CA SER A 123 -12.80 2.17 2.64
C SER A 123 -11.78 3.26 2.31
N ILE A 124 -11.96 3.96 1.19
CA ILE A 124 -11.10 5.07 0.78
C ILE A 124 -11.22 6.21 1.79
N ASN A 125 -12.44 6.65 2.12
CA ASN A 125 -12.67 7.75 3.07
C ASN A 125 -12.05 7.46 4.44
N LYS A 126 -12.19 6.22 4.95
CA LYS A 126 -11.55 5.80 6.20
C LYS A 126 -10.03 5.93 6.12
N THR A 127 -9.44 5.53 5.00
CA THR A 127 -8.00 5.58 4.80
C THR A 127 -7.50 7.01 4.65
N VAL A 128 -8.18 7.84 3.86
CA VAL A 128 -7.86 9.26 3.68
C VAL A 128 -7.96 10.00 5.01
N LYS A 129 -9.03 9.74 5.80
CA LYS A 129 -9.16 10.32 7.14
C LYS A 129 -7.98 9.97 8.03
N ALA A 130 -7.60 8.69 8.12
CA ALA A 130 -6.45 8.27 8.92
C ALA A 130 -5.13 8.88 8.44
N PHE A 131 -4.95 9.06 7.13
CA PHE A 131 -3.79 9.72 6.56
C PHE A 131 -3.77 11.23 6.90
N THR A 132 -4.92 11.90 6.83
CA THR A 132 -5.06 13.31 7.20
C THR A 132 -4.76 13.51 8.69
N GLU A 133 -5.35 12.69 9.56
CA GLU A 133 -5.08 12.72 11.01
C GLU A 133 -3.59 12.50 11.33
N PHE A 134 -2.95 11.57 10.62
CA PHE A 134 -1.50 11.33 10.74
C PHE A 134 -0.70 12.57 10.33
N ARG A 135 -0.99 13.19 9.18
CA ARG A 135 -0.33 14.39 8.70
C ARG A 135 -0.50 15.55 9.69
N GLU A 136 -1.72 15.82 10.15
CA GLU A 136 -2.03 16.87 11.11
C GLU A 136 -1.40 16.63 12.49
N ALA A 137 -1.19 15.36 12.83
CA ALA A 137 -0.47 15.00 14.05
C ALA A 137 1.01 15.37 14.00
N ILE A 138 1.65 15.28 12.82
CA ILE A 138 3.10 15.43 12.66
C ILE A 138 3.52 16.84 12.24
N PHE A 139 2.71 17.48 11.38
CA PHE A 139 3.06 18.78 10.79
C PHE A 139 2.15 19.89 11.32
N ASP A 140 2.72 21.09 11.47
CA ASP A 140 1.99 22.32 11.71
C ASP A 140 1.34 22.86 10.43
N GLU A 141 0.65 23.99 10.48
CA GLU A 141 -0.02 24.62 9.34
C GLU A 141 0.95 25.01 8.21
N LYS A 142 2.21 25.31 8.55
CA LYS A 142 3.28 25.65 7.60
C LYS A 142 4.03 24.43 7.08
N GLY A 143 3.66 23.23 7.54
CA GLY A 143 4.32 21.98 7.14
C GLY A 143 5.64 21.71 7.85
N ASN A 144 5.93 22.38 8.96
CA ASN A 144 7.08 22.05 9.78
C ASN A 144 6.73 20.90 10.73
N HIS A 145 7.73 20.09 11.08
CA HIS A 145 7.55 19.04 12.09
C HIS A 145 7.19 19.64 13.45
N LYS A 146 6.15 19.13 14.07
CA LYS A 146 5.80 19.45 15.45
C LYS A 146 6.80 18.80 16.39
N THR A 147 7.62 19.60 17.06
CA THR A 147 8.67 19.15 18.00
C THR A 147 8.19 19.09 19.45
N ASP A 148 7.07 19.72 19.75
CA ASP A 148 6.47 19.83 21.08
C ASP A 148 5.55 18.64 21.46
N ARG A 149 5.44 17.66 20.58
CA ARG A 149 4.57 16.49 20.77
C ARG A 149 5.31 15.29 21.34
N ASN A 150 4.72 14.72 22.37
CA ASN A 150 5.07 13.38 22.79
C ASN A 150 4.34 12.36 21.91
N TYR A 151 5.09 11.54 21.18
CA TYR A 151 4.56 10.43 20.38
C TYR A 151 4.54 9.15 21.22
N PRO A 152 3.39 8.78 21.82
CA PRO A 152 3.33 7.63 22.73
C PRO A 152 3.67 6.34 21.98
N ALA A 153 4.59 5.58 22.54
CA ALA A 153 4.90 4.24 22.04
C ALA A 153 3.65 3.34 22.18
N LYS A 154 3.48 2.39 21.25
CA LYS A 154 2.49 1.33 21.33
C LYS A 154 3.22 0.00 21.45
N PRO A 155 3.59 -0.42 22.68
CA PRO A 155 4.32 -1.68 22.87
C PRO A 155 3.50 -2.87 22.41
N GLY A 156 4.19 -3.85 21.83
CA GLY A 156 3.56 -5.04 21.28
C GLY A 156 4.57 -6.07 20.79
N LYS A 157 4.10 -7.16 20.21
CA LYS A 157 4.94 -8.27 19.73
C LYS A 157 6.03 -7.84 18.75
N ALA A 158 5.84 -6.73 18.01
CA ALA A 158 6.82 -6.19 17.09
C ALA A 158 8.06 -5.62 17.79
N CYS A 159 7.93 -5.23 19.07
CA CYS A 159 9.05 -4.69 19.84
C CYS A 159 10.22 -5.67 19.95
N LYS A 160 9.97 -6.98 19.96
CA LYS A 160 11.02 -8.03 19.99
C LYS A 160 11.97 -7.97 18.77
N PHE A 161 11.61 -7.26 17.72
CA PHE A 161 12.41 -7.08 16.51
C PHE A 161 12.88 -5.63 16.34
N CYS A 162 12.67 -4.79 17.36
CA CYS A 162 13.06 -3.40 17.36
C CYS A 162 14.50 -3.29 17.87
N GLU A 163 15.34 -2.52 17.19
CA GLU A 163 16.74 -2.29 17.60
C GLU A 163 16.86 -1.56 18.95
N PHE A 164 15.82 -0.84 19.37
CA PHE A 164 15.75 -0.17 20.67
C PHE A 164 15.15 -1.03 21.80
N TYR A 165 14.81 -2.30 21.51
CA TYR A 165 14.24 -3.21 22.51
C TYR A 165 15.23 -3.48 23.64
N GLU A 166 14.77 -3.33 24.88
CA GLU A 166 15.59 -3.49 26.11
C GLU A 166 16.79 -2.52 26.23
N THR A 167 16.83 -1.45 25.46
CA THR A 167 17.85 -0.41 25.57
C THR A 167 17.40 0.75 26.46
N GLU A 168 18.33 1.64 26.84
CA GLU A 168 18.02 2.87 27.56
C GLU A 168 17.14 3.85 26.78
N HIS A 169 17.07 3.69 25.45
CA HIS A 169 16.27 4.53 24.57
C HIS A 169 14.81 4.14 24.48
N CYS A 170 14.41 3.03 25.13
CA CYS A 170 13.02 2.55 25.10
C CYS A 170 12.55 2.02 26.46
N GLU A 171 11.86 2.86 27.21
CA GLU A 171 11.27 2.51 28.51
C GLU A 171 10.27 1.35 28.43
N TRP A 172 9.59 1.19 27.28
CA TRP A 172 8.54 0.20 27.07
C TRP A 172 9.08 -1.20 26.74
N GLY A 173 10.32 -1.30 26.28
CA GLY A 173 10.96 -2.59 25.99
C GLY A 173 11.19 -3.45 27.22
N LYS A 174 11.19 -2.85 28.41
CA LYS A 174 11.40 -3.55 29.68
C LYS A 174 10.12 -4.16 30.27
N ILE A 175 8.96 -3.89 29.67
CA ILE A 175 7.63 -4.24 30.24
C ILE A 175 6.98 -5.40 29.47
N LEU A 176 7.55 -5.83 28.37
CA LEU A 176 7.07 -6.94 27.52
C LEU A 176 7.90 -8.21 27.74
#